data_f15e00ddfa5617762f94f9680059684a
#
_entry.id   f15e00ddfa5617762f94f9680059684a
#
_cell.length_a   1.000
_cell.length_b   1.000
_cell.length_c   1.000
_cell.angle_alpha   90.00
_cell.angle_beta   90.00
_cell.angle_gamma   90.00
#
_symmetry.space_group_name_H-M   'P 1'
#
loop_
_entity.id
_entity.type
_entity.pdbx_description
1 polymer ?
#
loop_
_entity_poly.entity_id
_entity_poly.type
_entity_poly.pdbx_seq_one_letter_code
_entity_poly.pdbx_strand_id
1 'polypeptide(L)'
;SVLAVCPGGFFRPHYFVLLLPAAALAVGVTIDYIGNFPFADKQHLLRKGLAVTSIIVALVSSLALQYQFLWQLTPAQVAVKTYGANPFNESLAIARFIKQDSQQGDRIAIIGSEPQIYFYTGLHSASGYIYMYPLMEKHDLALSMQREMIKDIEAIKPKYLIYVHIRSSWLQTSGSHRLIFDWFEQYVTSYEQLGLVKIYKNDTRFSWIHDLAGSADTSYWVEILKKKDIPG
;
A
#
# COMPACT_ATOMS: atom_id res chain seq x y z
N SER A 1 2.63 3.70 -25.71
CA SER A 1 3.05 3.70 -24.29
C SER A 1 2.31 4.72 -23.43
N VAL A 2 2.07 5.98 -23.93
CA VAL A 2 1.30 6.97 -23.15
C VAL A 2 -0.09 6.45 -22.79
N LEU A 3 -0.80 5.83 -23.72
CA LEU A 3 -2.11 5.21 -23.45
C LEU A 3 -2.06 4.12 -22.37
N ALA A 4 -0.93 3.46 -22.16
CA ALA A 4 -0.79 2.45 -21.13
C ALA A 4 -0.77 3.02 -19.70
N VAL A 5 -0.52 4.31 -19.53
CA VAL A 5 -0.51 5.01 -18.24
C VAL A 5 -1.89 5.57 -17.87
N CYS A 6 -2.81 5.64 -18.83
CA CYS A 6 -4.14 6.25 -18.67
C CYS A 6 -5.22 5.39 -17.98
N PRO A 7 -5.16 4.03 -17.96
CA PRO A 7 -6.24 3.24 -17.36
C PRO A 7 -6.54 3.66 -15.93
N GLY A 8 -7.81 3.89 -15.64
CA GLY A 8 -8.29 4.32 -14.33
C GLY A 8 -8.08 5.81 -14.00
N GLY A 9 -7.33 6.58 -14.79
CA GLY A 9 -7.11 8.02 -14.59
C GLY A 9 -6.32 8.40 -13.33
N PHE A 10 -5.72 7.44 -12.63
CA PHE A 10 -5.04 7.69 -11.34
C PHE A 10 -3.64 8.30 -11.48
N PHE A 11 -2.98 8.16 -12.64
CA PHE A 11 -1.64 8.71 -12.94
C PHE A 11 -0.61 8.55 -11.82
N ARG A 12 -0.60 7.39 -11.15
CA ARG A 12 0.33 7.13 -10.04
C ARG A 12 1.78 7.06 -10.55
N PRO A 13 2.77 7.54 -9.79
CA PRO A 13 4.17 7.61 -10.23
C PRO A 13 4.71 6.29 -10.81
N HIS A 14 4.36 5.14 -10.23
CA HIS A 14 4.84 3.84 -10.72
C HIS A 14 4.25 3.42 -12.07
N TYR A 15 3.13 4.01 -12.53
CA TYR A 15 2.60 3.72 -13.87
C TYR A 15 3.50 4.26 -14.96
N PHE A 16 4.23 5.35 -14.69
CA PHE A 16 5.13 5.97 -15.65
C PHE A 16 6.35 5.10 -16.00
N VAL A 17 6.63 4.05 -15.24
CA VAL A 17 7.63 3.03 -15.59
C VAL A 17 7.33 2.40 -16.97
N LEU A 18 6.05 2.31 -17.35
CA LEU A 18 5.63 1.80 -18.66
C LEU A 18 6.06 2.71 -19.84
N LEU A 19 6.44 3.94 -19.58
CA LEU A 19 6.97 4.85 -20.60
C LEU A 19 8.47 4.67 -20.85
N LEU A 20 9.22 4.07 -19.92
CA LEU A 20 10.68 3.97 -20.00
C LEU A 20 11.19 3.29 -21.29
N PRO A 21 10.60 2.18 -21.77
CA PRO A 21 11.05 1.56 -23.02
C PRO A 21 10.91 2.49 -24.23
N ALA A 22 9.79 3.22 -24.32
CA ALA A 22 9.55 4.15 -25.41
C ALA A 22 10.46 5.40 -25.31
N ALA A 23 10.68 5.89 -24.10
CA ALA A 23 11.61 6.99 -23.85
C ALA A 23 13.04 6.59 -24.23
N ALA A 24 13.49 5.40 -23.85
CA ALA A 24 14.81 4.87 -24.20
C ALA A 24 14.98 4.74 -25.72
N LEU A 25 13.96 4.23 -26.42
CA LEU A 25 13.98 4.13 -27.89
C LEU A 25 14.04 5.52 -28.53
N ALA A 26 13.21 6.46 -28.07
CA ALA A 26 13.21 7.83 -28.60
C ALA A 26 14.57 8.52 -28.42
N VAL A 27 15.20 8.34 -27.25
CA VAL A 27 16.56 8.84 -26.97
C VAL A 27 17.57 8.22 -27.93
N GLY A 28 17.54 6.89 -28.12
CA GLY A 28 18.45 6.19 -29.03
C GLY A 28 18.32 6.68 -30.48
N VAL A 29 17.08 6.80 -30.97
CA VAL A 29 16.81 7.32 -32.35
C VAL A 29 17.27 8.78 -32.47
N THR A 30 17.06 9.60 -31.44
CA THR A 30 17.49 11.00 -31.47
C THR A 30 19.01 11.12 -31.54
N ILE A 31 19.74 10.32 -30.75
CA ILE A 31 21.21 10.29 -30.81
C ILE A 31 21.70 9.88 -32.20
N ASP A 32 21.13 8.82 -32.77
CA ASP A 32 21.51 8.33 -34.11
C ASP A 32 21.20 9.38 -35.19
N TYR A 33 20.02 10.00 -35.15
CA TYR A 33 19.63 11.06 -36.07
C TYR A 33 20.57 12.26 -35.98
N ILE A 34 20.86 12.77 -34.77
CA ILE A 34 21.81 13.90 -34.59
C ILE A 34 23.22 13.52 -35.11
N GLY A 35 23.62 12.26 -34.87
CA GLY A 35 24.91 11.78 -35.27
C GLY A 35 25.09 11.55 -36.78
N ASN A 36 24.03 11.20 -37.47
CA ASN A 36 24.06 10.84 -38.91
C ASN A 36 23.44 11.91 -39.83
N PHE A 37 23.01 13.06 -39.26
CA PHE A 37 22.44 14.14 -40.05
C PHE A 37 23.48 14.64 -41.07
N PRO A 38 23.11 14.76 -42.38
CA PRO A 38 24.03 15.11 -43.46
C PRO A 38 24.42 16.59 -43.47
N PHE A 39 25.06 17.04 -42.39
CA PHE A 39 25.79 18.30 -42.43
C PHE A 39 27.20 18.00 -42.92
N ALA A 40 27.55 18.58 -44.03
CA ALA A 40 28.87 18.48 -44.66
C ALA A 40 29.91 19.13 -43.75
N ASP A 41 30.37 18.48 -42.68
CA ASP A 41 31.63 18.89 -42.04
C ASP A 41 32.06 17.98 -40.88
N LYS A 42 33.34 18.14 -40.47
CA LYS A 42 34.05 17.50 -39.35
C LYS A 42 33.40 17.64 -37.96
N GLN A 43 32.23 18.29 -37.85
CA GLN A 43 31.50 18.55 -36.60
C GLN A 43 30.60 17.39 -36.13
N HIS A 44 30.44 16.32 -36.94
CA HIS A 44 29.53 15.23 -36.56
C HIS A 44 29.97 14.48 -35.29
N LEU A 45 31.30 14.31 -35.10
CA LEU A 45 31.84 13.70 -33.89
C LEU A 45 31.59 14.57 -32.64
N LEU A 46 31.74 15.90 -32.79
CA LEU A 46 31.47 16.84 -31.72
C LEU A 46 29.99 16.81 -31.29
N ARG A 47 29.07 16.74 -32.25
CA ARG A 47 27.62 16.69 -31.98
C ARG A 47 27.20 15.38 -31.31
N LYS A 48 27.72 14.23 -31.79
CA LYS A 48 27.54 12.95 -31.12
C LYS A 48 28.05 13.00 -29.68
N GLY A 49 29.24 13.55 -29.48
CA GLY A 49 29.82 13.76 -28.15
C GLY A 49 28.93 14.61 -27.25
N LEU A 50 28.42 15.73 -27.75
CA LEU A 50 27.53 16.61 -27.00
C LEU A 50 26.20 15.90 -26.64
N ALA A 51 25.59 15.17 -27.58
CA ALA A 51 24.36 14.44 -27.31
C ALA A 51 24.55 13.37 -26.24
N VAL A 52 25.59 12.56 -26.34
CA VAL A 52 25.93 11.53 -25.34
C VAL A 52 26.25 12.16 -24.00
N THR A 53 27.05 13.24 -23.98
CA THR A 53 27.39 13.96 -22.75
C THR A 53 26.14 14.51 -22.08
N SER A 54 25.20 15.09 -22.84
CA SER A 54 23.95 15.62 -22.31
C SER A 54 23.12 14.54 -21.60
N ILE A 55 23.07 13.33 -22.18
CA ILE A 55 22.37 12.20 -21.57
C ILE A 55 23.07 11.73 -20.29
N ILE A 56 24.41 11.62 -20.34
CA ILE A 56 25.18 11.24 -19.14
C ILE A 56 24.96 12.28 -18.04
N VAL A 57 25.01 13.56 -18.35
CA VAL A 57 24.76 14.65 -17.39
C VAL A 57 23.33 14.53 -16.82
N ALA A 58 22.32 14.28 -17.66
CA ALA A 58 20.94 14.11 -17.21
C ALA A 58 20.78 12.90 -16.25
N LEU A 59 21.41 11.77 -16.58
CA LEU A 59 21.39 10.56 -15.76
C LEU A 59 22.11 10.81 -14.41
N VAL A 60 23.32 11.36 -14.45
CA VAL A 60 24.10 11.65 -13.24
C VAL A 60 23.36 12.66 -12.36
N SER A 61 22.79 13.71 -12.96
CA SER A 61 21.99 14.69 -12.24
C SER A 61 20.76 14.04 -11.59
N SER A 62 20.06 13.16 -12.30
CA SER A 62 18.91 12.43 -11.76
C SER A 62 19.30 11.55 -10.56
N LEU A 63 20.43 10.83 -10.65
CA LEU A 63 20.94 10.03 -9.54
C LEU A 63 21.39 10.89 -8.37
N ALA A 64 22.05 12.01 -8.65
CA ALA A 64 22.49 12.96 -7.62
C ALA A 64 21.31 13.60 -6.88
N LEU A 65 20.26 14.00 -7.59
CA LEU A 65 19.04 14.54 -6.99
C LEU A 65 18.30 13.52 -6.12
N GLN A 66 18.40 12.24 -6.45
CA GLN A 66 17.79 11.16 -5.69
C GLN A 66 18.76 10.47 -4.73
N TYR A 67 19.99 10.99 -4.56
CA TYR A 67 21.04 10.35 -3.74
C TYR A 67 20.56 9.95 -2.35
N GLN A 68 19.83 10.83 -1.66
CA GLN A 68 19.29 10.57 -0.34
C GLN A 68 18.34 9.37 -0.36
N PHE A 69 17.41 9.31 -1.32
CA PHE A 69 16.43 8.24 -1.46
C PHE A 69 17.10 6.90 -1.81
N LEU A 70 18.08 6.92 -2.69
CA LEU A 70 18.69 5.70 -3.24
C LEU A 70 19.75 5.09 -2.31
N TRP A 71 20.49 5.92 -1.54
CA TRP A 71 21.67 5.45 -0.79
C TRP A 71 21.68 5.78 0.70
N GLN A 72 20.84 6.70 1.19
CA GLN A 72 20.87 7.09 2.60
C GLN A 72 19.70 6.56 3.41
N LEU A 73 18.50 6.42 2.80
CA LEU A 73 17.32 5.98 3.50
C LEU A 73 17.30 4.44 3.62
N THR A 74 16.92 3.97 4.80
CA THR A 74 16.58 2.55 5.00
C THR A 74 15.26 2.20 4.28
N PRO A 75 14.98 0.93 3.96
CA PRO A 75 13.71 0.51 3.37
C PRO A 75 12.49 1.00 4.15
N ALA A 76 12.56 0.99 5.49
CA ALA A 76 11.49 1.49 6.35
C ALA A 76 11.25 3.00 6.18
N GLN A 77 12.33 3.80 6.12
CA GLN A 77 12.24 5.25 5.88
C GLN A 77 11.73 5.56 4.48
N VAL A 78 12.12 4.76 3.47
CA VAL A 78 11.59 4.87 2.10
C VAL A 78 10.09 4.60 2.09
N ALA A 79 9.62 3.56 2.78
CA ALA A 79 8.19 3.25 2.88
C ALA A 79 7.39 4.42 3.47
N VAL A 80 7.84 4.99 4.60
CA VAL A 80 7.19 6.15 5.23
C VAL A 80 7.22 7.38 4.32
N LYS A 81 8.35 7.66 3.67
CA LYS A 81 8.48 8.81 2.76
C LYS A 81 7.59 8.70 1.53
N THR A 82 7.37 7.47 1.04
CA THR A 82 6.60 7.21 -0.19
C THR A 82 5.10 7.07 0.08
N TYR A 83 4.74 6.41 1.19
CA TYR A 83 3.36 5.99 1.46
C TYR A 83 2.75 6.63 2.71
N GLY A 84 3.52 7.47 3.42
CA GLY A 84 3.03 8.20 4.60
C GLY A 84 2.65 7.27 5.73
N ALA A 85 1.43 7.45 6.25
CA ALA A 85 0.90 6.69 7.39
C ALA A 85 0.37 5.29 7.03
N ASN A 86 0.57 4.79 5.80
CA ASN A 86 0.23 3.41 5.48
C ASN A 86 1.09 2.45 6.33
N PRO A 87 0.49 1.45 7.01
CA PRO A 87 1.15 0.68 8.07
C PRO A 87 2.04 -0.44 7.53
N PHE A 88 2.91 -0.14 6.55
CA PHE A 88 3.80 -1.16 5.96
C PHE A 88 4.82 -1.70 6.96
N ASN A 89 5.45 -0.81 7.73
CA ASN A 89 6.43 -1.19 8.74
C ASN A 89 5.76 -1.85 9.94
N GLU A 90 4.63 -1.31 10.35
CA GLU A 90 3.82 -1.77 11.48
C GLU A 90 3.25 -3.17 11.24
N SER A 91 2.92 -3.49 9.99
CA SER A 91 2.41 -4.80 9.58
C SER A 91 3.33 -5.97 9.96
N LEU A 92 4.65 -5.75 9.96
CA LEU A 92 5.61 -6.76 10.40
C LEU A 92 5.50 -7.03 11.91
N ALA A 93 5.35 -5.98 12.73
CA ALA A 93 5.20 -6.13 14.18
C ALA A 93 3.85 -6.78 14.51
N ILE A 94 2.77 -6.33 13.86
CA ILE A 94 1.42 -6.91 13.98
C ILE A 94 1.47 -8.41 13.65
N ALA A 95 2.07 -8.77 12.53
CA ALA A 95 2.15 -10.15 12.10
C ALA A 95 2.97 -11.03 13.06
N ARG A 96 4.08 -10.52 13.59
CA ARG A 96 4.88 -11.24 14.60
C ARG A 96 4.08 -11.48 15.88
N PHE A 97 3.34 -10.47 16.33
CA PHE A 97 2.49 -10.59 17.51
C PHE A 97 1.41 -11.66 17.31
N ILE A 98 0.69 -11.64 16.20
CA ILE A 98 -0.36 -12.62 15.88
C ILE A 98 0.23 -14.04 15.79
N LYS A 99 1.41 -14.19 15.18
CA LYS A 99 2.07 -15.51 15.05
C LYS A 99 2.42 -16.17 16.37
N GLN A 100 2.58 -15.43 17.46
CA GLN A 100 2.91 -16.00 18.78
C GLN A 100 1.76 -16.83 19.36
N ASP A 101 0.50 -16.50 19.00
CA ASP A 101 -0.71 -17.15 19.51
C ASP A 101 -1.49 -17.90 18.41
N SER A 102 -1.11 -17.75 17.13
CA SER A 102 -1.81 -18.40 16.03
C SER A 102 -1.37 -19.84 15.82
N GLN A 103 -2.32 -20.67 15.36
CA GLN A 103 -2.10 -22.07 14.99
C GLN A 103 -2.39 -22.27 13.50
N GLN A 104 -1.89 -23.39 12.98
CA GLN A 104 -2.20 -23.78 11.60
C GLN A 104 -3.71 -23.99 11.44
N GLY A 105 -4.31 -23.34 10.45
CA GLY A 105 -5.75 -23.38 10.22
C GLY A 105 -6.53 -22.21 10.81
N ASP A 106 -5.95 -21.42 11.70
CA ASP A 106 -6.57 -20.16 12.15
C ASP A 106 -6.85 -19.24 10.96
N ARG A 107 -7.95 -18.49 11.05
CA ARG A 107 -8.36 -17.50 10.04
C ARG A 107 -8.24 -16.10 10.60
N ILE A 108 -7.99 -15.16 9.70
CA ILE A 108 -7.90 -13.73 10.00
C ILE A 108 -8.78 -12.95 9.04
N ALA A 109 -9.44 -11.88 9.52
CA ALA A 109 -10.06 -10.88 8.66
C ALA A 109 -9.41 -9.52 8.90
N ILE A 110 -9.12 -8.81 7.82
CA ILE A 110 -8.60 -7.45 7.88
C ILE A 110 -9.65 -6.53 7.28
N ILE A 111 -10.19 -5.66 8.10
CA ILE A 111 -11.15 -4.64 7.73
C ILE A 111 -10.35 -3.38 7.39
N GLY A 112 -9.83 -3.38 6.16
CA GLY A 112 -8.88 -2.41 5.60
C GLY A 112 -8.12 -3.00 4.40
N SER A 113 -7.30 -2.20 3.72
CA SER A 113 -6.55 -2.60 2.52
C SER A 113 -5.09 -2.89 2.85
N GLU A 114 -4.87 -3.85 3.78
CA GLU A 114 -3.53 -4.19 4.30
C GLU A 114 -3.17 -5.67 3.99
N PRO A 115 -3.13 -6.08 2.70
CA PRO A 115 -2.92 -7.47 2.32
C PRO A 115 -1.57 -8.03 2.77
N GLN A 116 -0.58 -7.17 3.04
CA GLN A 116 0.73 -7.57 3.55
C GLN A 116 0.63 -8.25 4.92
N ILE A 117 -0.39 -7.97 5.74
CA ILE A 117 -0.57 -8.62 7.03
C ILE A 117 -0.92 -10.11 6.83
N TYR A 118 -1.77 -10.45 5.85
CA TYR A 118 -2.03 -11.85 5.47
C TYR A 118 -0.74 -12.57 5.07
N PHE A 119 0.04 -11.92 4.21
CA PHE A 119 1.32 -12.47 3.74
C PHE A 119 2.28 -12.71 4.88
N TYR A 120 2.47 -11.74 5.76
CA TYR A 120 3.42 -11.85 6.87
C TYR A 120 2.94 -12.80 7.97
N THR A 121 1.65 -12.91 8.23
CA THR A 121 1.12 -13.89 9.20
C THR A 121 1.14 -15.30 8.64
N GLY A 122 0.98 -15.48 7.34
CA GLY A 122 0.76 -16.76 6.70
C GLY A 122 -0.64 -17.33 6.96
N LEU A 123 -1.53 -16.55 7.55
CA LEU A 123 -2.92 -16.95 7.82
C LEU A 123 -3.80 -16.66 6.61
N HIS A 124 -4.75 -17.55 6.36
CA HIS A 124 -5.72 -17.36 5.30
C HIS A 124 -6.80 -16.34 5.68
N SER A 125 -7.21 -15.54 4.70
CA SER A 125 -8.34 -14.62 4.86
C SER A 125 -9.65 -15.35 5.16
N ALA A 126 -10.51 -14.72 5.95
CA ALA A 126 -11.89 -15.17 6.19
C ALA A 126 -12.85 -14.76 5.07
N SER A 127 -12.41 -13.99 4.07
CA SER A 127 -13.23 -13.63 2.90
C SER A 127 -12.38 -13.55 1.64
N GLY A 128 -13.02 -13.49 0.47
CA GLY A 128 -12.35 -13.23 -0.80
C GLY A 128 -11.84 -11.78 -0.94
N TYR A 129 -12.25 -10.89 -0.05
CA TYR A 129 -11.93 -9.46 -0.11
C TYR A 129 -10.74 -9.13 0.80
N ILE A 130 -9.56 -9.01 0.20
CA ILE A 130 -8.32 -8.62 0.90
C ILE A 130 -7.95 -7.15 0.67
N TYR A 131 -8.81 -6.41 -0.06
CA TYR A 131 -8.59 -5.03 -0.47
C TYR A 131 -9.92 -4.29 -0.55
N MET A 132 -10.04 -3.16 0.16
CA MET A 132 -11.34 -2.50 0.39
C MET A 132 -11.76 -1.50 -0.69
N TYR A 133 -10.86 -1.06 -1.57
CA TYR A 133 -11.18 0.00 -2.53
C TYR A 133 -12.41 -0.30 -3.41
N PRO A 134 -12.54 -1.51 -4.01
CA PRO A 134 -13.73 -1.83 -4.79
C PRO A 134 -15.04 -1.77 -3.97
N LEU A 135 -14.98 -2.03 -2.66
CA LEU A 135 -16.14 -1.97 -1.78
C LEU A 135 -16.56 -0.52 -1.46
N MET A 136 -15.64 0.45 -1.67
CA MET A 136 -15.84 1.87 -1.36
C MET A 136 -16.06 2.74 -2.61
N GLU A 137 -15.66 2.26 -3.78
CA GLU A 137 -15.85 2.96 -5.04
C GLU A 137 -17.34 3.05 -5.42
N LYS A 138 -17.69 4.11 -6.18
CA LYS A 138 -19.07 4.31 -6.64
C LYS A 138 -19.35 3.46 -7.87
N HIS A 139 -19.89 2.26 -7.67
CA HIS A 139 -20.40 1.37 -8.71
C HIS A 139 -21.50 0.45 -8.16
N ASP A 140 -22.28 -0.15 -9.04
CA ASP A 140 -23.50 -0.91 -8.68
C ASP A 140 -23.24 -2.13 -7.80
N LEU A 141 -22.04 -2.71 -7.86
CA LEU A 141 -21.67 -3.91 -7.11
C LEU A 141 -21.13 -3.61 -5.70
N ALA A 142 -20.76 -2.38 -5.38
CA ALA A 142 -20.06 -2.06 -4.12
C ALA A 142 -20.84 -2.54 -2.89
N LEU A 143 -22.15 -2.32 -2.85
CA LEU A 143 -23.00 -2.75 -1.74
C LEU A 143 -23.11 -4.28 -1.64
N SER A 144 -23.21 -4.99 -2.77
CA SER A 144 -23.25 -6.46 -2.79
C SER A 144 -21.92 -7.06 -2.34
N MET A 145 -20.80 -6.46 -2.73
CA MET A 145 -19.46 -6.86 -2.28
C MET A 145 -19.29 -6.68 -0.77
N GLN A 146 -19.79 -5.58 -0.18
CA GLN A 146 -19.80 -5.43 1.28
C GLN A 146 -20.61 -6.52 1.98
N ARG A 147 -21.81 -6.85 1.46
CA ARG A 147 -22.66 -7.92 2.01
C ARG A 147 -22.01 -9.29 1.92
N GLU A 148 -21.35 -9.58 0.81
CA GLU A 148 -20.65 -10.85 0.61
C GLU A 148 -19.47 -10.99 1.58
N MET A 149 -18.64 -9.96 1.72
CA MET A 149 -17.55 -9.93 2.69
C MET A 149 -18.05 -10.16 4.13
N ILE A 150 -19.11 -9.48 4.52
CA ILE A 150 -19.74 -9.63 5.85
C ILE A 150 -20.19 -11.07 6.04
N LYS A 151 -20.94 -11.64 5.08
CA LYS A 151 -21.42 -13.02 5.13
C LYS A 151 -20.28 -14.02 5.29
N ASP A 152 -19.18 -13.85 4.55
CA ASP A 152 -18.01 -14.71 4.63
C ASP A 152 -17.38 -14.67 6.03
N ILE A 153 -17.17 -13.46 6.57
CA ILE A 153 -16.57 -13.27 7.89
C ILE A 153 -17.47 -13.86 8.99
N GLU A 154 -18.79 -13.68 8.91
CA GLU A 154 -19.74 -14.24 9.89
C GLU A 154 -19.80 -15.76 9.82
N ALA A 155 -19.67 -16.35 8.61
CA ALA A 155 -19.65 -17.79 8.44
C ALA A 155 -18.37 -18.43 8.98
N ILE A 156 -17.22 -17.81 8.69
CA ILE A 156 -15.89 -18.32 9.09
C ILE A 156 -15.59 -18.02 10.57
N LYS A 157 -16.05 -16.89 11.08
CA LYS A 157 -15.80 -16.43 12.47
C LYS A 157 -14.31 -16.44 12.81
N PRO A 158 -13.48 -15.64 12.12
CA PRO A 158 -12.03 -15.69 12.22
C PRO A 158 -11.56 -15.50 13.68
N LYS A 159 -10.45 -16.14 14.03
CA LYS A 159 -9.83 -15.98 15.35
C LYS A 159 -9.32 -14.55 15.58
N TYR A 160 -8.78 -13.94 14.51
CA TYR A 160 -8.26 -12.59 14.56
C TYR A 160 -9.03 -11.67 13.61
N LEU A 161 -9.30 -10.46 14.12
CA LEU A 161 -9.94 -9.39 13.37
C LEU A 161 -9.06 -8.14 13.50
N ILE A 162 -8.67 -7.56 12.37
CA ILE A 162 -7.85 -6.35 12.34
C ILE A 162 -8.67 -5.24 11.73
N TYR A 163 -8.79 -4.14 12.43
CA TYR A 163 -9.49 -2.96 11.94
C TYR A 163 -8.52 -1.80 11.73
N VAL A 164 -8.51 -1.27 10.51
CA VAL A 164 -7.54 -0.25 10.08
C VAL A 164 -8.22 1.11 10.03
N HIS A 165 -7.89 1.99 10.96
CA HIS A 165 -8.37 3.37 11.01
C HIS A 165 -7.41 4.32 10.26
N ILE A 166 -7.21 4.05 8.97
CA ILE A 166 -6.34 4.86 8.09
C ILE A 166 -7.09 5.17 6.82
N ARG A 167 -7.32 6.46 6.55
CA ARG A 167 -8.14 6.89 5.41
C ARG A 167 -7.66 6.32 4.07
N SER A 168 -6.35 6.26 3.85
CA SER A 168 -5.77 5.71 2.62
C SER A 168 -6.01 4.20 2.44
N SER A 169 -6.30 3.48 3.52
CA SER A 169 -6.67 2.05 3.48
C SER A 169 -8.07 1.81 2.91
N TRP A 170 -8.91 2.83 2.87
CA TRP A 170 -10.30 2.72 2.43
C TRP A 170 -10.58 3.42 1.11
N LEU A 171 -9.98 4.59 0.86
CA LEU A 171 -10.33 5.53 -0.21
C LEU A 171 -11.84 5.86 -0.24
N GLN A 172 -12.45 5.92 0.94
CA GLN A 172 -13.87 6.25 1.10
C GLN A 172 -14.18 7.62 0.50
N THR A 173 -15.29 7.70 -0.22
CA THR A 173 -15.87 8.92 -0.79
C THR A 173 -17.22 9.23 -0.17
N SER A 174 -17.81 10.39 -0.48
CA SER A 174 -19.17 10.74 -0.06
C SER A 174 -20.27 9.82 -0.62
N GLY A 175 -19.95 9.06 -1.67
CA GLY A 175 -20.87 8.09 -2.27
C GLY A 175 -20.66 6.66 -1.81
N SER A 176 -19.70 6.39 -0.93
CA SER A 176 -19.41 5.05 -0.42
C SER A 176 -20.52 4.57 0.53
N HIS A 177 -20.93 3.32 0.37
CA HIS A 177 -21.85 2.67 1.31
C HIS A 177 -21.17 2.45 2.68
N ARG A 178 -21.94 2.58 3.76
CA ARG A 178 -21.44 2.47 5.13
C ARG A 178 -21.70 1.11 5.79
N LEU A 179 -22.33 0.17 5.08
CA LEU A 179 -22.80 -1.10 5.64
C LEU A 179 -21.72 -1.85 6.43
N ILE A 180 -20.49 -1.92 5.89
CA ILE A 180 -19.39 -2.64 6.56
C ILE A 180 -18.96 -1.97 7.87
N PHE A 181 -19.06 -0.64 7.99
CA PHE A 181 -18.73 0.09 9.22
C PHE A 181 -19.81 -0.13 10.28
N ASP A 182 -21.09 0.02 9.88
CA ASP A 182 -22.23 -0.15 10.78
C ASP A 182 -22.32 -1.60 11.29
N TRP A 183 -22.00 -2.56 10.44
CA TRP A 183 -21.87 -3.97 10.81
C TRP A 183 -20.70 -4.20 11.78
N PHE A 184 -19.53 -3.62 11.51
CA PHE A 184 -18.35 -3.82 12.32
C PHE A 184 -18.56 -3.38 13.77
N GLU A 185 -19.21 -2.24 14.00
CA GLU A 185 -19.53 -1.72 15.34
C GLU A 185 -20.32 -2.74 16.20
N GLN A 186 -21.17 -3.55 15.58
CA GLN A 186 -21.91 -4.61 16.25
C GLN A 186 -21.11 -5.91 16.38
N TYR A 187 -20.43 -6.31 15.29
CA TYR A 187 -19.72 -7.57 15.23
C TYR A 187 -18.53 -7.63 16.17
N VAL A 188 -17.84 -6.51 16.35
CA VAL A 188 -16.65 -6.38 17.21
C VAL A 188 -16.92 -6.69 18.67
N THR A 189 -18.16 -6.62 19.13
CA THR A 189 -18.56 -6.93 20.53
C THR A 189 -18.24 -8.37 20.95
N SER A 190 -18.15 -9.29 19.99
CA SER A 190 -17.74 -10.69 20.18
C SER A 190 -16.22 -10.90 20.23
N TYR A 191 -15.45 -9.82 20.11
CA TYR A 191 -13.99 -9.82 20.15
C TYR A 191 -13.49 -9.04 21.35
N GLU A 192 -12.27 -9.34 21.76
CA GLU A 192 -11.50 -8.57 22.74
C GLU A 192 -10.30 -7.91 22.08
N GLN A 193 -9.93 -6.74 22.53
CA GLN A 193 -8.80 -6.02 21.99
C GLN A 193 -7.49 -6.63 22.51
N LEU A 194 -6.63 -7.09 21.61
CA LEU A 194 -5.29 -7.61 21.91
C LEU A 194 -4.20 -6.57 21.74
N GLY A 195 -4.41 -5.60 20.88
CA GLY A 195 -3.41 -4.61 20.57
C GLY A 195 -3.95 -3.37 19.89
N LEU A 196 -3.23 -2.29 20.06
CA LEU A 196 -3.48 -1.00 19.43
C LEU A 196 -2.16 -0.43 18.90
N VAL A 197 -2.10 -0.17 17.60
CA VAL A 197 -0.95 0.45 16.96
C VAL A 197 -1.34 1.86 16.55
N LYS A 198 -0.77 2.85 17.23
CA LYS A 198 -0.98 4.27 16.96
C LYS A 198 0.14 4.80 16.09
N ILE A 199 -0.19 5.38 14.93
CA ILE A 199 0.76 5.88 13.95
C ILE A 199 0.76 7.40 13.97
N TYR A 200 1.91 7.98 14.26
CA TYR A 200 2.15 9.42 14.25
C TYR A 200 3.09 9.78 13.08
N LYS A 201 3.21 11.04 12.76
CA LYS A 201 4.01 11.51 11.62
C LYS A 201 5.47 11.01 11.64
N ASN A 202 6.06 10.91 12.82
CA ASN A 202 7.48 10.57 13.00
C ASN A 202 7.70 9.42 13.99
N ASP A 203 6.65 8.77 14.47
CA ASP A 203 6.71 7.75 15.50
C ASP A 203 5.56 6.75 15.35
N THR A 204 5.74 5.54 15.87
CA THR A 204 4.68 4.56 15.99
C THR A 204 4.71 3.95 17.38
N ARG A 205 3.55 3.93 18.06
CA ARG A 205 3.40 3.36 19.39
C ARG A 205 2.58 2.09 19.32
N PHE A 206 3.15 1.05 19.89
CA PHE A 206 2.53 -0.26 20.00
C PHE A 206 2.09 -0.48 21.44
N SER A 207 0.83 -0.82 21.65
CA SER A 207 0.27 -1.23 22.95
C SER A 207 -0.32 -2.62 22.79
N TRP A 208 0.16 -3.57 23.60
CA TRP A 208 -0.29 -4.96 23.57
C TRP A 208 -0.96 -5.34 24.89
N ILE A 209 -1.81 -6.33 24.90
CA ILE A 209 -2.69 -6.93 25.94
C ILE A 209 -2.64 -6.30 27.35
N HIS A 210 -1.45 -6.05 27.89
CA HIS A 210 -1.28 -5.57 29.28
C HIS A 210 -1.09 -4.05 29.39
N ASP A 211 -1.04 -3.35 28.28
CA ASP A 211 -0.74 -1.91 28.20
C ASP A 211 -1.70 -1.15 27.29
N LEU A 212 -2.93 -1.63 27.21
CA LEU A 212 -4.01 -1.03 26.42
C LEU A 212 -4.57 0.22 27.11
N ALA A 213 -3.73 1.21 27.39
CA ALA A 213 -4.17 2.44 28.01
C ALA A 213 -4.64 3.47 26.97
N GLY A 214 -5.93 3.76 27.02
CA GLY A 214 -6.55 4.95 26.42
C GLY A 214 -7.01 4.82 24.97
N SER A 215 -7.95 5.70 24.62
CA SER A 215 -8.42 5.92 23.25
C SER A 215 -7.28 6.38 22.33
N ALA A 216 -7.41 6.16 21.02
CA ALA A 216 -6.47 6.69 20.05
C ALA A 216 -6.51 8.23 20.07
N ASP A 217 -5.36 8.84 20.30
CA ASP A 217 -5.13 10.29 20.27
C ASP A 217 -4.56 10.74 18.91
N THR A 218 -4.65 9.89 17.91
CA THR A 218 -4.22 10.10 16.53
C THR A 218 -5.32 9.70 15.56
N SER A 219 -5.28 10.25 14.36
CA SER A 219 -6.20 9.88 13.27
C SER A 219 -5.82 8.60 12.52
N TYR A 220 -4.71 7.97 12.88
CA TYR A 220 -4.17 6.80 12.21
C TYR A 220 -3.81 5.72 13.22
N TRP A 221 -4.61 4.67 13.25
CA TRP A 221 -4.32 3.52 14.11
C TRP A 221 -4.82 2.21 13.52
N VAL A 222 -4.32 1.11 14.04
CA VAL A 222 -4.76 -0.25 13.72
C VAL A 222 -5.11 -0.96 15.01
N GLU A 223 -6.31 -1.55 15.06
CA GLU A 223 -6.76 -2.40 16.16
C GLU A 223 -6.56 -3.85 15.83
N ILE A 224 -6.02 -4.60 16.76
CA ILE A 224 -5.86 -6.04 16.69
C ILE A 224 -6.78 -6.67 17.72
N LEU A 225 -7.67 -7.52 17.25
CA LEU A 225 -8.76 -8.09 18.04
C LEU A 225 -8.70 -9.63 17.93
N LYS A 226 -9.05 -10.31 19.01
CA LYS A 226 -9.18 -11.77 19.08
C LYS A 226 -10.61 -12.14 19.48
N LYS A 227 -11.12 -13.18 18.86
CA LYS A 227 -12.43 -13.71 19.23
C LYS A 227 -12.41 -14.17 20.70
N LYS A 228 -13.42 -13.75 21.44
CA LYS A 228 -13.59 -14.17 22.83
C LYS A 228 -13.82 -15.66 22.89
N ASP A 229 -13.12 -16.33 23.81
CA ASP A 229 -13.43 -17.71 24.15
C ASP A 229 -14.77 -17.69 24.90
N ILE A 230 -15.81 -18.27 24.30
CA ILE A 230 -17.09 -18.46 24.98
C ILE A 230 -16.89 -19.66 25.89
N PRO A 231 -16.93 -19.51 27.22
CA PRO A 231 -16.91 -20.67 28.09
C PRO A 231 -18.15 -21.52 27.78
N GLY A 232 -17.89 -22.77 27.38
CA GLY A 232 -18.92 -23.76 27.08
C GLY A 232 -19.80 -24.10 28.28
#